data_80db61bdc946305a2f2e457f7549e01f
#
_entry.id   80db61bdc946305a2f2e457f7549e01f
#
_cell.length_a   1.000
_cell.length_b   1.000
_cell.length_c   1.000
_cell.angle_alpha   90.00
_cell.angle_beta   90.00
_cell.angle_gamma   90.00
#
_symmetry.space_group_name_H-M   'P 1'
#
loop_
_entity.id
_entity.type
_entity.pdbx_description
1 polymer ?
#
loop_
_entity_poly.entity_id
_entity_poly.type
_entity_poly.pdbx_seq_one_letter_code
_entity_poly.pdbx_strand_id
1 'polypeptide(L)'
;MAQVTKTVLKTYFNTGDLPTESNFIDLIDSSQSTLVAGDNISLTSQSNGSVKIDANVSNNGIITTFNNNNELATVLKSFKDNSTPGIAVYIPASGSVYIGTWDFSDLTAPLGTIVIIQVTRNAIANPGLTLNGLGIVNRTQRLLSVKISSTSSMAGAIIIRTFRAWEIVGSVGEVQAAN
;
A
#
# COMPACT_ATOMS: atom_id res chain seq x y z
N MET A 1 -25.15 -31.11 5.86
CA MET A 1 -24.90 -32.39 6.57
C MET A 1 -23.79 -32.16 7.59
N ALA A 2 -23.81 -32.82 8.74
CA ALA A 2 -22.83 -32.60 9.78
C ALA A 2 -21.57 -33.40 9.46
N GLN A 3 -20.39 -32.77 9.48
CA GLN A 3 -19.14 -33.48 9.31
C GLN A 3 -18.84 -34.36 10.53
N VAL A 4 -18.47 -35.59 10.28
CA VAL A 4 -18.10 -36.57 11.32
C VAL A 4 -16.62 -36.43 11.63
N THR A 5 -16.25 -36.52 12.91
CA THR A 5 -14.85 -36.41 13.31
C THR A 5 -14.02 -37.62 12.84
N LYS A 6 -12.72 -37.42 12.62
CA LYS A 6 -11.79 -38.51 12.23
C LYS A 6 -11.79 -39.67 13.21
N THR A 7 -12.06 -39.41 14.49
CA THR A 7 -12.15 -40.46 15.52
C THR A 7 -13.36 -41.37 15.30
N VAL A 8 -14.53 -40.77 14.98
CA VAL A 8 -15.74 -41.53 14.68
C VAL A 8 -15.59 -42.26 13.35
N LEU A 9 -15.06 -41.64 12.30
CA LEU A 9 -14.82 -42.29 11.01
C LEU A 9 -13.96 -43.55 11.15
N LYS A 10 -12.95 -43.53 12.01
CA LYS A 10 -12.10 -44.71 12.27
C LYS A 10 -12.86 -45.88 12.84
N THR A 11 -13.99 -45.69 13.56
CA THR A 11 -14.78 -46.76 14.12
C THR A 11 -15.62 -47.50 13.07
N TYR A 12 -15.81 -46.90 11.87
CA TYR A 12 -16.59 -47.53 10.79
C TYR A 12 -15.77 -48.59 10.00
N PHE A 13 -14.45 -48.53 10.11
CA PHE A 13 -13.54 -49.32 9.28
C PHE A 13 -12.56 -50.18 10.08
N ASN A 14 -13.03 -50.75 11.21
CA ASN A 14 -12.21 -51.68 11.98
C ASN A 14 -12.13 -53.05 11.28
N THR A 15 -11.12 -53.85 11.63
CA THR A 15 -10.95 -55.20 11.08
C THR A 15 -12.17 -56.05 11.38
N GLY A 16 -12.83 -56.55 10.33
CA GLY A 16 -14.02 -57.36 10.42
C GLY A 16 -15.35 -56.60 10.33
N ASP A 17 -15.34 -55.27 10.31
CA ASP A 17 -16.55 -54.47 10.09
C ASP A 17 -16.95 -54.49 8.61
N LEU A 18 -18.26 -54.41 8.38
CA LEU A 18 -18.82 -54.19 7.02
C LEU A 18 -19.42 -52.79 6.99
N PRO A 19 -18.68 -51.80 6.47
CA PRO A 19 -19.18 -50.43 6.40
C PRO A 19 -20.44 -50.35 5.56
N THR A 20 -21.41 -49.59 6.04
CA THR A 20 -22.67 -49.32 5.34
C THR A 20 -22.50 -48.17 4.32
N GLU A 21 -23.47 -48.00 3.42
CA GLU A 21 -23.54 -46.88 2.51
C GLU A 21 -23.45 -45.52 3.25
N SER A 22 -24.13 -45.42 4.42
CA SER A 22 -24.07 -44.20 5.25
C SER A 22 -22.66 -43.95 5.77
N ASN A 23 -21.87 -44.96 6.12
CA ASN A 23 -20.48 -44.79 6.57
C ASN A 23 -19.59 -44.24 5.44
N PHE A 24 -19.84 -44.66 4.18
CA PHE A 24 -19.12 -44.12 3.04
C PHE A 24 -19.54 -42.69 2.72
N ILE A 25 -20.83 -42.34 2.85
CA ILE A 25 -21.33 -40.97 2.69
C ILE A 25 -20.65 -40.05 3.73
N ASP A 26 -20.63 -40.46 5.00
CA ASP A 26 -19.95 -39.72 6.07
C ASP A 26 -18.45 -39.54 5.80
N LEU A 27 -17.79 -40.57 5.27
CA LEU A 27 -16.39 -40.49 4.87
C LEU A 27 -16.17 -39.45 3.76
N ILE A 28 -17.00 -39.48 2.73
CA ILE A 28 -16.91 -38.57 1.59
C ILE A 28 -17.18 -37.13 2.06
N ASP A 29 -18.26 -36.89 2.82
CA ASP A 29 -18.63 -35.57 3.31
C ASP A 29 -17.63 -34.99 4.31
N SER A 30 -16.94 -35.87 5.07
CA SER A 30 -15.93 -35.48 6.05
C SER A 30 -14.50 -35.42 5.48
N SER A 31 -14.29 -35.92 4.25
CA SER A 31 -12.96 -35.92 3.61
C SER A 31 -12.51 -34.52 3.20
N GLN A 32 -13.45 -33.59 3.02
CA GLN A 32 -13.13 -32.19 2.76
C GLN A 32 -12.64 -31.55 4.06
N SER A 33 -11.37 -31.23 4.12
CA SER A 33 -10.80 -30.45 5.22
C SER A 33 -11.53 -29.11 5.30
N THR A 34 -12.05 -28.77 6.48
CA THR A 34 -12.60 -27.43 6.70
C THR A 34 -11.46 -26.43 6.58
N LEU A 35 -11.44 -25.71 5.47
CA LEU A 35 -10.52 -24.58 5.28
C LEU A 35 -11.07 -23.41 6.09
N VAL A 36 -10.25 -22.87 6.96
CA VAL A 36 -10.56 -21.65 7.72
C VAL A 36 -9.69 -20.53 7.17
N ALA A 37 -10.31 -19.44 6.75
CA ALA A 37 -9.56 -18.26 6.32
C ALA A 37 -8.82 -17.68 7.51
N GLY A 38 -7.52 -17.44 7.36
CA GLY A 38 -6.72 -16.58 8.24
C GLY A 38 -6.88 -15.11 7.88
N ASP A 39 -6.14 -14.25 8.57
CA ASP A 39 -6.11 -12.82 8.27
C ASP A 39 -5.67 -12.59 6.83
N ASN A 40 -6.36 -11.66 6.14
CA ASN A 40 -6.11 -11.29 4.75
C ASN A 40 -6.29 -12.42 3.71
N ILE A 41 -6.99 -13.49 4.07
CA ILE A 41 -7.38 -14.55 3.13
C ILE A 41 -8.90 -14.59 3.02
N SER A 42 -9.45 -14.63 1.82
CA SER A 42 -10.85 -14.95 1.57
C SER A 42 -10.98 -16.29 0.86
N LEU A 43 -11.97 -17.07 1.28
CA LEU A 43 -12.30 -18.37 0.71
C LEU A 43 -13.67 -18.28 0.07
N THR A 44 -13.77 -18.64 -1.20
CA THR A 44 -15.03 -18.65 -1.94
C THR A 44 -15.29 -20.03 -2.51
N SER A 45 -16.38 -20.69 -2.05
CA SER A 45 -16.80 -21.97 -2.62
C SER A 45 -17.33 -21.79 -4.03
N GLN A 46 -16.90 -22.61 -4.94
CA GLN A 46 -17.34 -22.62 -6.34
C GLN A 46 -18.41 -23.70 -6.55
N SER A 47 -19.24 -23.54 -7.57
CA SER A 47 -20.32 -24.49 -7.91
C SER A 47 -19.81 -25.88 -8.31
N ASN A 48 -18.57 -25.99 -8.73
CA ASN A 48 -17.92 -27.27 -9.09
C ASN A 48 -17.28 -27.98 -7.88
N GLY A 49 -17.50 -27.47 -6.65
CA GLY A 49 -16.94 -28.04 -5.42
C GLY A 49 -15.51 -27.58 -5.10
N SER A 50 -14.86 -26.78 -5.96
CA SER A 50 -13.56 -26.21 -5.64
C SER A 50 -13.68 -25.01 -4.71
N VAL A 51 -12.62 -24.68 -3.99
CA VAL A 51 -12.51 -23.46 -3.17
C VAL A 51 -11.48 -22.53 -3.81
N LYS A 52 -11.94 -21.34 -4.18
CA LYS A 52 -11.06 -20.26 -4.59
C LYS A 52 -10.48 -19.60 -3.35
N ILE A 53 -9.16 -19.47 -3.31
CA ILE A 53 -8.43 -18.77 -2.25
C ILE A 53 -7.92 -17.45 -2.81
N ASP A 54 -8.42 -16.33 -2.29
CA ASP A 54 -7.96 -15.00 -2.63
C ASP A 54 -7.16 -14.43 -1.45
N ALA A 55 -5.95 -13.98 -1.71
CA ALA A 55 -5.17 -13.23 -0.75
C ALA A 55 -5.61 -11.76 -0.81
N ASN A 56 -6.25 -11.28 0.25
CA ASN A 56 -6.52 -9.87 0.43
C ASN A 56 -5.23 -9.21 0.94
N VAL A 57 -4.26 -9.09 0.07
CA VAL A 57 -3.07 -8.30 0.37
C VAL A 57 -3.54 -6.85 0.39
N SER A 58 -3.99 -6.36 1.56
CA SER A 58 -4.01 -4.93 1.76
C SER A 58 -2.58 -4.48 1.55
N ASN A 59 -2.41 -3.50 0.67
CA ASN A 59 -1.11 -2.93 0.30
C ASN A 59 -0.45 -2.22 1.49
N ASN A 60 -0.36 -2.90 2.64
CA ASN A 60 0.25 -2.43 3.86
C ASN A 60 1.76 -2.38 3.67
N GLY A 61 2.27 -1.21 3.40
CA GLY A 61 3.69 -0.97 3.16
C GLY A 61 4.11 -1.05 1.69
N ILE A 62 3.18 -1.02 0.73
CA ILE A 62 3.48 -1.06 -0.68
C ILE A 62 3.97 0.30 -1.17
N ILE A 63 5.00 0.23 -2.00
CA ILE A 63 5.42 1.35 -2.82
C ILE A 63 4.36 1.56 -3.90
N THR A 64 3.66 2.69 -3.85
CA THR A 64 2.70 3.09 -4.86
C THR A 64 3.28 4.24 -5.68
N THR A 65 3.12 4.18 -6.99
CA THR A 65 3.63 5.21 -7.89
C THR A 65 2.56 6.23 -8.24
N PHE A 66 2.97 7.46 -8.54
CA PHE A 66 2.11 8.53 -9.04
C PHE A 66 2.88 9.38 -10.06
N ASN A 67 2.19 10.08 -10.94
CA ASN A 67 2.80 10.89 -12.00
C ASN A 67 2.35 12.36 -12.01
N ASN A 68 1.39 12.71 -11.17
CA ASN A 68 0.89 14.09 -11.02
C ASN A 68 0.29 14.32 -9.63
N ASN A 69 -0.05 15.57 -9.32
CA ASN A 69 -0.55 15.94 -8.00
C ASN A 69 -1.92 15.31 -7.65
N ASN A 70 -2.79 15.11 -8.63
CA ASN A 70 -4.10 14.48 -8.39
C ASN A 70 -3.95 13.00 -8.03
N GLU A 71 -3.00 12.32 -8.67
CA GLU A 71 -2.67 10.94 -8.33
C GLU A 71 -2.01 10.84 -6.96
N LEU A 72 -1.11 11.78 -6.60
CA LEU A 72 -0.56 11.85 -5.25
C LEU A 72 -1.68 11.96 -4.21
N ALA A 73 -2.64 12.86 -4.41
CA ALA A 73 -3.78 13.00 -3.50
C ALA A 73 -4.59 11.70 -3.37
N THR A 74 -4.80 10.99 -4.49
CA THR A 74 -5.49 9.69 -4.51
C THR A 74 -4.72 8.63 -3.74
N VAL A 75 -3.40 8.56 -3.92
CA VAL A 75 -2.52 7.62 -3.20
C VAL A 75 -2.51 7.91 -1.70
N LEU A 76 -2.35 9.17 -1.30
CA LEU A 76 -2.38 9.57 0.11
C LEU A 76 -3.73 9.27 0.75
N LYS A 77 -4.83 9.48 0.00
CA LYS A 77 -6.16 9.08 0.44
C LYS A 77 -6.28 7.58 0.66
N SER A 78 -5.71 6.74 -0.21
CA SER A 78 -5.74 5.29 -0.04
C SER A 78 -5.00 4.84 1.22
N PHE A 79 -3.86 5.45 1.55
CA PHE A 79 -3.15 5.17 2.79
C PHE A 79 -3.96 5.56 4.02
N LYS A 80 -4.65 6.71 3.96
CA LYS A 80 -5.57 7.16 5.00
C LYS A 80 -6.73 6.18 5.21
N ASP A 81 -7.42 5.81 4.13
CA ASP A 81 -8.60 4.94 4.18
C ASP A 81 -8.24 3.56 4.75
N ASN A 82 -7.02 3.08 4.51
CA ASN A 82 -6.50 1.84 5.07
C ASN A 82 -5.82 2.02 6.45
N SER A 83 -5.73 3.24 6.96
CA SER A 83 -5.06 3.58 8.23
C SER A 83 -3.61 3.07 8.32
N THR A 84 -2.94 2.91 7.18
CA THR A 84 -1.61 2.32 7.11
C THR A 84 -0.65 3.23 6.36
N PRO A 85 0.53 3.53 6.92
CA PRO A 85 1.54 4.31 6.22
C PRO A 85 2.07 3.54 5.01
N GLY A 86 2.37 4.26 3.94
CA GLY A 86 2.92 3.71 2.72
C GLY A 86 4.04 4.58 2.15
N ILE A 87 4.62 4.14 1.05
CA ILE A 87 5.63 4.87 0.29
C ILE A 87 5.04 5.23 -1.07
N ALA A 88 4.89 6.53 -1.34
CA ALA A 88 4.50 7.03 -2.64
C ALA A 88 5.73 7.51 -3.41
N VAL A 89 5.92 7.02 -4.63
CA VAL A 89 7.09 7.36 -5.46
C VAL A 89 6.62 8.03 -6.74
N TYR A 90 7.14 9.22 -7.01
CA TYR A 90 6.92 9.91 -8.26
C TYR A 90 7.65 9.22 -9.40
N ILE A 91 6.90 8.83 -10.43
CA ILE A 91 7.45 8.35 -11.69
C ILE A 91 6.94 9.27 -12.80
N PRO A 92 7.81 10.06 -13.44
CA PRO A 92 7.38 10.90 -14.54
C PRO A 92 6.83 10.07 -15.70
N ALA A 93 5.73 10.50 -16.28
CA ALA A 93 5.26 9.91 -17.53
C ALA A 93 6.35 10.04 -18.60
N SER A 94 6.49 9.01 -19.46
CA SER A 94 7.53 8.96 -20.47
C SER A 94 7.59 10.24 -21.31
N GLY A 95 8.74 10.90 -21.30
CA GLY A 95 9.00 12.13 -22.07
C GLY A 95 8.55 13.44 -21.41
N SER A 96 7.92 13.44 -20.25
CA SER A 96 7.50 14.65 -19.55
C SER A 96 8.33 14.91 -18.28
N VAL A 97 8.79 16.16 -18.14
CA VAL A 97 9.29 16.67 -16.86
C VAL A 97 8.14 17.43 -16.22
N TYR A 98 7.59 16.89 -15.15
CA TYR A 98 6.59 17.62 -14.38
C TYR A 98 7.30 18.66 -13.49
N ILE A 99 7.27 19.90 -13.93
CA ILE A 99 7.66 21.06 -13.12
C ILE A 99 6.37 21.57 -12.49
N GLY A 100 5.99 21.03 -11.35
CA GLY A 100 4.71 21.32 -10.73
C GLY A 100 4.82 21.65 -9.26
N THR A 101 3.71 22.16 -8.75
CA THR A 101 3.52 22.36 -7.32
C THR A 101 2.86 21.11 -6.74
N TRP A 102 3.50 20.53 -5.74
CA TRP A 102 2.98 19.39 -5.00
C TRP A 102 2.35 19.89 -3.70
N ASP A 103 1.14 19.43 -3.39
CA ASP A 103 0.38 19.91 -2.23
C ASP A 103 0.37 18.86 -1.12
N PHE A 104 0.94 19.23 0.03
CA PHE A 104 1.01 18.47 1.26
C PHE A 104 0.18 19.10 2.39
N SER A 105 -0.80 19.93 2.04
CA SER A 105 -1.66 20.59 3.05
C SER A 105 -2.56 19.59 3.79
N ASP A 106 -2.87 18.44 3.18
CA ASP A 106 -3.64 17.38 3.83
C ASP A 106 -2.77 16.61 4.84
N LEU A 107 -3.11 16.79 6.13
CA LEU A 107 -2.44 16.13 7.25
C LEU A 107 -3.11 14.82 7.66
N THR A 108 -4.03 14.28 6.88
CA THR A 108 -4.80 13.09 7.25
C THR A 108 -4.10 11.78 6.87
N ALA A 109 -3.04 11.83 6.07
CA ALA A 109 -2.23 10.64 5.79
C ALA A 109 -1.63 10.07 7.09
N PRO A 110 -1.52 8.74 7.24
CA PRO A 110 -0.97 8.09 8.43
C PRO A 110 0.47 8.55 8.73
N LEU A 111 0.82 8.57 10.02
CA LEU A 111 2.19 8.87 10.46
C LEU A 111 3.17 7.87 9.87
N GLY A 112 4.32 8.35 9.42
CA GLY A 112 5.34 7.50 8.77
C GLY A 112 5.12 7.30 7.27
N THR A 113 4.05 7.86 6.67
CA THR A 113 3.91 7.87 5.21
C THR A 113 5.07 8.65 4.59
N ILE A 114 5.68 8.08 3.57
CA ILE A 114 6.83 8.65 2.87
C ILE A 114 6.43 8.98 1.44
N VAL A 115 6.83 10.16 0.96
CA VAL A 115 6.70 10.57 -0.44
C VAL A 115 8.08 10.85 -0.99
N ILE A 116 8.42 10.24 -2.10
CA ILE A 116 9.68 10.41 -2.80
C ILE A 116 9.39 11.06 -4.14
N ILE A 117 9.94 12.25 -4.36
CA ILE A 117 9.80 13.00 -5.61
C ILE A 117 11.19 13.28 -6.16
N GLN A 118 11.42 12.90 -7.41
CA GLN A 118 12.64 13.19 -8.12
C GLN A 118 12.30 13.67 -9.53
N VAL A 119 12.84 14.80 -9.92
CA VAL A 119 12.74 15.33 -11.29
C VAL A 119 14.13 15.44 -11.90
N THR A 120 14.25 15.04 -13.16
CA THR A 120 15.49 15.15 -13.91
C THR A 120 15.45 16.37 -14.82
N ARG A 121 16.61 16.92 -15.14
CA ARG A 121 16.75 18.02 -16.07
C ARG A 121 16.27 17.58 -17.46
N ASN A 122 15.39 18.36 -18.02
CA ASN A 122 15.15 18.32 -19.45
C ASN A 122 16.14 19.31 -20.13
N ALA A 123 16.39 19.16 -21.42
CA ALA A 123 17.41 19.95 -22.17
C ALA A 123 17.25 21.47 -22.11
N ILE A 124 16.14 21.98 -21.63
CA ILE A 124 15.73 23.41 -21.74
C ILE A 124 15.63 24.11 -20.38
N ALA A 125 15.43 23.40 -19.27
CA ALA A 125 15.18 24.02 -17.95
C ALA A 125 15.93 23.33 -16.82
N ASN A 126 16.30 24.12 -15.80
CA ASN A 126 16.81 23.57 -14.55
C ASN A 126 15.68 22.83 -13.81
N PRO A 127 15.94 21.65 -13.22
CA PRO A 127 14.95 20.95 -12.46
C PRO A 127 14.55 21.73 -11.21
N GLY A 128 13.26 21.76 -10.91
CA GLY A 128 12.73 22.42 -9.73
C GLY A 128 11.46 21.75 -9.23
N LEU A 129 11.27 21.76 -7.91
CA LEU A 129 10.09 21.28 -7.22
C LEU A 129 9.56 22.42 -6.35
N THR A 130 8.26 22.66 -6.39
CA THR A 130 7.57 23.48 -5.40
C THR A 130 6.70 22.59 -4.54
N LEU A 131 6.92 22.64 -3.23
CA LEU A 131 6.23 21.80 -2.25
C LEU A 131 5.44 22.73 -1.32
N ASN A 132 4.10 22.65 -1.37
CA ASN A 132 3.21 23.44 -0.52
C ASN A 132 2.75 22.62 0.68
N GLY A 133 2.33 23.30 1.76
CA GLY A 133 1.76 22.65 2.94
C GLY A 133 2.77 21.92 3.81
N LEU A 134 4.08 22.12 3.60
CA LEU A 134 5.11 21.55 4.46
C LEU A 134 5.15 22.29 5.80
N GLY A 135 5.28 21.54 6.88
CA GLY A 135 5.24 22.13 8.25
C GLY A 135 6.63 22.28 8.76
N ILE A 136 7.63 22.35 8.89
CA ILE A 136 8.87 22.62 9.62
C ILE A 136 10.09 22.19 8.82
N VAL A 137 10.76 23.10 8.20
CA VAL A 137 12.10 22.87 7.60
C VAL A 137 13.20 23.09 8.62
N ASN A 138 12.94 23.91 9.64
CA ASN A 138 13.77 24.08 10.83
C ASN A 138 12.85 24.16 12.05
N ARG A 139 13.24 23.58 13.17
CA ARG A 139 12.46 23.43 14.40
C ARG A 139 11.75 24.70 14.91
N THR A 140 11.94 25.86 14.26
CA THR A 140 11.45 27.17 14.68
C THR A 140 10.54 27.88 13.68
N GLN A 141 10.45 27.46 12.41
CA GLN A 141 9.62 28.15 11.40
C GLN A 141 8.74 27.16 10.64
N ARG A 142 7.44 27.42 10.62
CA ARG A 142 6.49 26.81 9.68
C ARG A 142 6.71 27.46 8.32
N LEU A 143 7.22 26.70 7.37
CA LEU A 143 7.20 27.09 5.97
C LEU A 143 5.95 26.50 5.32
N LEU A 144 5.11 27.36 4.73
CA LEU A 144 3.91 26.93 4.01
C LEU A 144 4.28 26.33 2.65
N SER A 145 5.39 26.75 2.09
CA SER A 145 5.89 26.21 0.84
C SER A 145 7.42 26.27 0.76
N VAL A 146 7.99 25.34 0.01
CA VAL A 146 9.43 25.25 -0.24
C VAL A 146 9.66 25.03 -1.71
N LYS A 147 10.67 25.69 -2.25
CA LYS A 147 11.19 25.44 -3.59
C LYS A 147 12.52 24.72 -3.50
N ILE A 148 12.66 23.62 -4.20
CA ILE A 148 13.94 22.93 -4.38
C ILE A 148 14.37 23.12 -5.82
N SER A 149 15.54 23.71 -6.02
CA SER A 149 16.10 23.94 -7.34
C SER A 149 17.52 23.42 -7.41
N SER A 150 17.94 23.00 -8.59
CA SER A 150 19.30 22.50 -8.81
C SER A 150 19.81 22.95 -10.16
N THR A 151 21.06 23.38 -10.21
CA THR A 151 21.80 23.61 -11.46
C THR A 151 22.37 22.30 -12.03
N SER A 152 22.28 21.22 -11.25
CA SER A 152 22.71 19.89 -11.66
C SER A 152 21.59 19.16 -12.45
N SER A 153 21.82 17.91 -12.79
CA SER A 153 20.93 17.12 -13.65
C SER A 153 19.64 16.68 -12.99
N MET A 154 19.47 16.87 -11.67
CA MET A 154 18.26 16.46 -10.96
C MET A 154 17.99 17.31 -9.71
N ALA A 155 16.73 17.41 -9.34
CA ALA A 155 16.27 17.90 -8.05
C ALA A 155 15.30 16.87 -7.45
N GLY A 156 15.28 16.76 -6.12
CA GLY A 156 14.42 15.78 -5.48
C GLY A 156 14.23 16.04 -4.00
N ALA A 157 13.22 15.39 -3.43
CA ALA A 157 12.93 15.43 -2.00
C ALA A 157 12.41 14.07 -1.52
N ILE A 158 12.77 13.73 -0.32
CA ILE A 158 12.16 12.68 0.49
C ILE A 158 11.40 13.37 1.60
N ILE A 159 10.09 13.17 1.64
CA ILE A 159 9.17 13.86 2.52
C ILE A 159 8.50 12.80 3.39
N ILE A 160 8.42 13.03 4.68
CA ILE A 160 7.78 12.11 5.64
C ILE A 160 6.65 12.80 6.37
N ARG A 161 5.56 12.08 6.62
CA ARG A 161 4.47 12.50 7.48
C ARG A 161 4.83 12.24 8.94
N THR A 162 5.15 13.30 9.68
CA THR A 162 5.44 13.26 11.12
C THR A 162 4.19 13.57 11.94
N PHE A 163 4.29 13.47 13.24
CA PHE A 163 3.21 13.86 14.15
C PHE A 163 2.72 15.30 13.97
N ARG A 164 3.61 16.20 13.54
CA ARG A 164 3.31 17.64 13.45
C ARG A 164 2.96 18.09 12.04
N ALA A 165 3.60 17.51 11.02
CA ALA A 165 3.53 18.03 9.67
C ALA A 165 4.10 17.04 8.65
N TRP A 166 4.14 17.45 7.38
CA TRP A 166 5.01 16.89 6.39
C TRP A 166 6.38 17.55 6.48
N GLU A 167 7.43 16.77 6.56
CA GLU A 167 8.80 17.24 6.75
C GLU A 167 9.73 16.68 5.67
N ILE A 168 10.63 17.53 5.15
CA ILE A 168 11.69 17.08 4.25
C ILE A 168 12.79 16.43 5.11
N VAL A 169 13.09 15.17 4.86
CA VAL A 169 14.15 14.42 5.54
C VAL A 169 15.39 14.24 4.68
N GLY A 170 15.28 14.48 3.37
CA GLY A 170 16.38 14.47 2.44
C GLY A 170 16.04 15.25 1.18
N SER A 171 17.06 15.87 0.56
CA SER A 171 16.87 16.60 -0.71
C SER A 171 18.10 16.49 -1.60
N VAL A 172 17.87 16.58 -2.91
CA VAL A 172 18.90 16.81 -3.94
C VAL A 172 18.58 18.16 -4.57
N GLY A 173 19.48 19.12 -4.41
CA GLY A 173 19.27 20.51 -4.80
C GLY A 173 19.17 21.46 -3.60
N GLU A 174 19.09 22.76 -3.87
CA GLU A 174 19.01 23.80 -2.86
C GLU A 174 17.56 23.99 -2.41
N VAL A 175 17.33 23.97 -1.11
CA VAL A 175 16.02 24.18 -0.49
C VAL A 175 15.87 25.64 -0.13
N GLN A 176 14.87 26.28 -0.67
CA GLN A 176 14.57 27.70 -0.45
C GLN A 176 13.09 27.90 -0.06
N ALA A 177 12.79 28.95 0.72
CA ALA A 177 11.40 29.34 0.90
C ALA A 177 10.80 29.73 -0.46
N ALA A 178 9.60 29.26 -0.75
CA ALA A 178 8.87 29.71 -1.93
C ALA A 178 8.09 30.97 -1.57
N ASN A 179 8.30 32.04 -2.34
CA ASN A 179 7.57 33.27 -2.22
C ASN A 179 6.18 33.14 -2.87
#